data_598211db454e6cab07b5400176b91954
#
_entry.id   598211db454e6cab07b5400176b91954
#
_cell.length_a   1.000
_cell.length_b   1.000
_cell.length_c   1.000
_cell.angle_alpha   90.00
_cell.angle_beta   90.00
_cell.angle_gamma   90.00
#
_symmetry.space_group_name_H-M   'P 1'
#
loop_
_entity.id
_entity.type
_entity.pdbx_description
1 polymer ?
#
loop_
_entity_poly.entity_id
_entity_poly.type
_entity_poly.pdbx_seq_one_letter_code
_entity_poly.pdbx_strand_id
1 'polypeptide(L)'
;MKATRLLLVSFFVLCVSTTNVVASSVTDQTYPQAQAEVLETFGAIAQSITAGAGHGYYGEYMDQLISFHAYGDKFVEFNGGLPFDSAGNEHNERQLFGEDLEIDGVIKFAAKEGTLNVAVYYGNVANLTFISDFILLHKEYGEIRVENLITLLFVKTRGEWKLVHEHHSPVHQSLVAE
;
A
#
# COMPACT_ATOMS: atom_id res chain seq x y z
N MET A 1 -64.23 -5.85 19.95
CA MET A 1 -63.44 -5.29 18.81
C MET A 1 -62.12 -4.72 19.38
N LYS A 2 -61.02 -5.47 19.21
CA LYS A 2 -59.67 -5.03 19.70
C LYS A 2 -58.88 -4.62 18.46
N ALA A 3 -58.53 -3.36 18.36
CA ALA A 3 -57.71 -2.77 17.28
C ALA A 3 -56.24 -3.06 17.57
N THR A 4 -55.59 -3.85 16.72
CA THR A 4 -54.15 -4.12 16.77
C THR A 4 -53.42 -2.99 16.03
N ARG A 5 -52.64 -2.21 16.76
CA ARG A 5 -51.75 -1.20 16.18
C ARG A 5 -50.48 -1.87 15.66
N LEU A 6 -50.28 -1.83 14.36
CA LEU A 6 -49.07 -2.26 13.68
C LEU A 6 -48.00 -1.14 13.83
N LEU A 7 -46.94 -1.45 14.56
CA LEU A 7 -45.76 -0.55 14.70
C LEU A 7 -44.84 -0.80 13.52
N LEU A 8 -44.73 0.16 12.60
CA LEU A 8 -43.76 0.16 11.53
C LEU A 8 -42.44 0.65 12.10
N VAL A 9 -41.47 -0.24 12.26
CA VAL A 9 -40.10 0.10 12.62
C VAL A 9 -39.35 0.36 11.33
N SER A 10 -39.12 1.65 11.01
CA SER A 10 -38.24 2.05 9.90
C SER A 10 -36.79 1.86 10.32
N PHE A 11 -36.14 0.87 9.73
CA PHE A 11 -34.68 0.71 9.80
C PHE A 11 -34.01 1.76 8.92
N PHE A 12 -33.48 2.81 9.54
CA PHE A 12 -32.54 3.73 8.86
C PHE A 12 -31.19 3.04 8.79
N VAL A 13 -30.84 2.52 7.63
CA VAL A 13 -29.46 2.09 7.35
C VAL A 13 -28.62 3.34 7.14
N LEU A 14 -27.85 3.69 8.16
CA LEU A 14 -26.87 4.75 8.08
C LEU A 14 -25.67 4.22 7.26
N CYS A 15 -25.64 4.49 5.95
CA CYS A 15 -24.45 4.31 5.15
C CYS A 15 -23.40 5.30 5.63
N VAL A 16 -22.49 4.85 6.50
CA VAL A 16 -21.27 5.59 6.81
C VAL A 16 -20.35 5.44 5.60
N SER A 17 -20.42 6.41 4.69
CA SER A 17 -19.44 6.56 3.63
C SER A 17 -18.14 7.03 4.28
N THR A 18 -17.19 6.13 4.51
CA THR A 18 -15.81 6.49 4.82
C THR A 18 -15.21 7.13 3.57
N THR A 19 -15.32 8.44 3.45
CA THR A 19 -14.55 9.20 2.47
C THR A 19 -13.10 9.14 2.90
N ASN A 20 -12.34 8.20 2.32
CA ASN A 20 -10.90 8.28 2.32
C ASN A 20 -10.54 9.59 1.63
N VAL A 21 -10.03 10.55 2.39
CA VAL A 21 -9.45 11.79 1.85
C VAL A 21 -8.19 11.36 1.10
N VAL A 22 -8.33 11.12 -0.19
CA VAL A 22 -7.18 10.93 -1.09
C VAL A 22 -6.48 12.29 -1.15
N ALA A 23 -5.28 12.36 -0.60
CA ALA A 23 -4.40 13.53 -0.73
C ALA A 23 -4.34 13.94 -2.20
N SER A 24 -4.36 15.26 -2.44
CA SER A 24 -4.32 15.86 -3.79
C SER A 24 -3.15 15.29 -4.58
N SER A 25 -3.41 14.27 -5.39
CA SER A 25 -2.45 13.75 -6.36
C SER A 25 -2.46 14.66 -7.58
N VAL A 26 -1.29 14.94 -8.16
CA VAL A 26 -1.22 15.51 -9.50
C VAL A 26 -1.80 14.47 -10.46
N THR A 27 -3.02 14.70 -10.91
CA THR A 27 -3.74 13.76 -11.76
C THR A 27 -3.33 13.97 -13.21
N ASP A 28 -2.75 12.94 -13.83
CA ASP A 28 -2.66 12.87 -15.29
C ASP A 28 -4.07 12.63 -15.85
N GLN A 29 -4.67 13.66 -16.46
CA GLN A 29 -6.02 13.59 -16.99
C GLN A 29 -6.13 12.75 -18.28
N THR A 30 -5.01 12.30 -18.83
CA THR A 30 -4.97 11.57 -20.11
C THR A 30 -5.55 10.15 -19.98
N TYR A 31 -5.37 9.50 -18.83
CA TYR A 31 -5.81 8.13 -18.58
C TYR A 31 -6.52 7.98 -17.22
N PRO A 32 -7.65 8.68 -16.99
CA PRO A 32 -8.25 8.74 -15.64
C PRO A 32 -8.73 7.40 -15.11
N GLN A 33 -9.21 6.49 -15.97
CA GLN A 33 -9.61 5.16 -15.54
C GLN A 33 -8.42 4.32 -15.11
N ALA A 34 -7.34 4.29 -15.89
CA ALA A 34 -6.13 3.56 -15.56
C ALA A 34 -5.48 4.10 -14.28
N GLN A 35 -5.52 5.41 -14.06
CA GLN A 35 -5.05 6.04 -12.84
C GLN A 35 -5.87 5.59 -11.62
N ALA A 36 -7.20 5.55 -11.72
CA ALA A 36 -8.06 5.06 -10.64
C ALA A 36 -7.77 3.59 -10.30
N GLU A 37 -7.61 2.74 -11.31
CA GLU A 37 -7.29 1.32 -11.13
C GLU A 37 -5.92 1.10 -10.45
N VAL A 38 -4.91 1.90 -10.81
CA VAL A 38 -3.57 1.85 -10.16
C VAL A 38 -3.65 2.29 -8.70
N LEU A 39 -4.42 3.34 -8.41
CA LEU A 39 -4.64 3.80 -7.03
C LEU A 39 -5.39 2.76 -6.20
N GLU A 40 -6.36 2.05 -6.78
CA GLU A 40 -7.05 0.93 -6.13
C GLU A 40 -6.06 -0.21 -5.83
N THR A 41 -5.20 -0.57 -6.80
CA THR A 41 -4.15 -1.58 -6.60
C THR A 41 -3.17 -1.17 -5.50
N PHE A 42 -2.71 0.07 -5.48
CA PHE A 42 -1.86 0.60 -4.40
C PHE A 42 -2.54 0.55 -3.03
N GLY A 43 -3.84 0.89 -2.98
CA GLY A 43 -4.64 0.76 -1.76
C GLY A 43 -4.72 -0.68 -1.25
N ALA A 44 -4.89 -1.65 -2.16
CA ALA A 44 -4.93 -3.07 -1.82
C ALA A 44 -3.56 -3.59 -1.33
N ILE A 45 -2.44 -3.13 -1.90
CA ILE A 45 -1.08 -3.40 -1.42
C ILE A 45 -0.93 -2.88 0.02
N ALA A 46 -1.28 -1.61 0.26
CA ALA A 46 -1.20 -0.99 1.58
C ALA A 46 -2.06 -1.73 2.62
N GLN A 47 -3.26 -2.19 2.23
CA GLN A 47 -4.13 -3.00 3.08
C GLN A 47 -3.51 -4.36 3.39
N SER A 48 -2.91 -5.05 2.40
CA SER A 48 -2.25 -6.35 2.62
C SER A 48 -1.08 -6.23 3.60
N ILE A 49 -0.30 -5.14 3.52
CA ILE A 49 0.79 -4.84 4.46
C ILE A 49 0.24 -4.65 5.87
N THR A 50 -0.76 -3.79 6.06
CA THR A 50 -1.29 -3.46 7.39
C THR A 50 -2.06 -4.61 8.03
N ALA A 51 -2.83 -5.37 7.25
CA ALA A 51 -3.64 -6.49 7.74
C ALA A 51 -2.82 -7.78 7.91
N GLY A 52 -1.74 -7.95 7.15
CA GLY A 52 -0.90 -9.15 7.17
C GLY A 52 0.26 -9.10 8.17
N ALA A 53 0.58 -7.92 8.68
CA ALA A 53 1.72 -7.74 9.57
C ALA A 53 1.60 -8.59 10.86
N GLY A 54 2.62 -9.41 11.13
CA GLY A 54 2.66 -10.29 12.29
C GLY A 54 1.77 -11.54 12.21
N HIS A 55 1.10 -11.80 11.07
CA HIS A 55 0.22 -12.95 10.88
C HIS A 55 0.86 -14.16 10.18
N GLY A 56 2.18 -14.16 10.05
CA GLY A 56 2.98 -15.27 9.56
C GLY A 56 3.49 -15.10 8.13
N TYR A 57 4.60 -15.76 7.85
CA TYR A 57 5.29 -15.73 6.56
C TYR A 57 4.41 -16.22 5.39
N TYR A 58 3.61 -17.25 5.64
CA TYR A 58 2.62 -17.81 4.72
C TYR A 58 1.22 -17.53 5.25
N GLY A 59 0.65 -16.40 4.89
CA GLY A 59 -0.70 -16.01 5.27
C GLY A 59 -1.45 -15.41 4.11
N GLU A 60 -2.77 -15.38 4.18
CA GLU A 60 -3.65 -14.88 3.12
C GLU A 60 -3.23 -13.46 2.64
N TYR A 61 -2.93 -12.57 3.57
CA TYR A 61 -2.53 -11.20 3.25
C TYR A 61 -1.12 -11.13 2.64
N MET A 62 -0.19 -11.98 3.10
CA MET A 62 1.15 -12.04 2.50
C MET A 62 1.09 -12.65 1.10
N ASP A 63 0.29 -13.67 0.88
CA ASP A 63 0.06 -14.23 -0.46
C ASP A 63 -0.62 -13.22 -1.37
N GLN A 64 -1.55 -12.42 -0.85
CA GLN A 64 -2.16 -11.31 -1.60
C GLN A 64 -1.11 -10.23 -1.94
N LEU A 65 -0.29 -9.79 -0.99
CA LEU A 65 0.78 -8.82 -1.23
C LEU A 65 1.71 -9.31 -2.35
N ILE A 66 2.20 -10.53 -2.25
CA ILE A 66 3.07 -11.15 -3.24
C ILE A 66 2.40 -11.25 -4.62
N SER A 67 1.08 -11.49 -4.66
CA SER A 67 0.33 -11.59 -5.91
C SER A 67 0.29 -10.28 -6.72
N PHE A 68 0.52 -9.13 -6.12
CA PHE A 68 0.61 -7.85 -6.84
C PHE A 68 1.91 -7.68 -7.62
N HIS A 69 2.93 -8.49 -7.38
CA HIS A 69 4.21 -8.43 -8.07
C HIS A 69 4.22 -9.27 -9.34
N ALA A 70 4.88 -8.77 -10.37
CA ALA A 70 5.17 -9.54 -11.60
C ALA A 70 6.55 -10.17 -11.47
N TYR A 71 6.72 -11.10 -10.55
CA TYR A 71 7.98 -11.79 -10.35
C TYR A 71 8.44 -12.54 -11.60
N GLY A 72 9.74 -12.55 -11.83
CA GLY A 72 10.41 -13.12 -12.96
C GLY A 72 11.74 -12.41 -13.23
N ASP A 73 12.40 -12.74 -14.33
CA ASP A 73 13.75 -12.25 -14.67
C ASP A 73 13.87 -10.72 -14.83
N LYS A 74 12.75 -10.03 -14.97
CA LYS A 74 12.71 -8.57 -15.19
C LYS A 74 12.37 -7.77 -13.96
N PHE A 75 11.96 -8.42 -12.88
CA PHE A 75 11.66 -7.73 -11.62
C PHE A 75 12.95 -7.36 -10.90
N VAL A 76 13.01 -6.15 -10.38
CA VAL A 76 14.08 -5.69 -9.50
C VAL A 76 13.56 -4.69 -8.48
N GLU A 77 14.01 -4.83 -7.26
CA GLU A 77 13.85 -3.84 -6.20
C GLU A 77 15.21 -3.22 -5.84
N PHE A 78 15.22 -1.93 -5.55
CA PHE A 78 16.32 -1.28 -4.82
C PHE A 78 15.83 -0.84 -3.46
N ASN A 79 16.43 -1.39 -2.40
CA ASN A 79 16.05 -1.05 -1.03
C ASN A 79 17.29 -0.91 -0.15
N GLY A 80 17.39 0.21 0.57
CA GLY A 80 18.54 0.49 1.43
C GLY A 80 19.88 0.51 0.70
N GLY A 81 19.89 0.79 -0.62
CA GLY A 81 21.09 0.78 -1.46
C GLY A 81 21.51 -0.60 -1.98
N LEU A 82 20.70 -1.64 -1.76
CA LEU A 82 20.93 -3.00 -2.24
C LEU A 82 19.91 -3.38 -3.32
N PRO A 83 20.32 -4.14 -4.37
CA PRO A 83 19.41 -4.72 -5.34
C PRO A 83 18.87 -6.06 -4.84
N PHE A 84 17.58 -6.31 -5.08
CA PHE A 84 16.92 -7.60 -4.84
C PHE A 84 16.22 -8.05 -6.13
N ASP A 85 16.35 -9.32 -6.44
CA ASP A 85 15.56 -9.99 -7.47
C ASP A 85 14.20 -10.44 -6.90
N SER A 86 13.42 -11.15 -7.72
CA SER A 86 12.10 -11.65 -7.33
C SER A 86 12.11 -12.49 -6.06
N ALA A 87 13.08 -13.39 -5.92
CA ALA A 87 13.15 -14.27 -4.76
C ALA A 87 13.59 -13.51 -3.49
N GLY A 88 14.52 -12.57 -3.66
CA GLY A 88 14.98 -11.70 -2.57
C GLY A 88 13.89 -10.76 -2.09
N ASN A 89 13.15 -10.13 -3.01
CA ASN A 89 12.02 -9.26 -2.64
C ASN A 89 10.91 -10.06 -1.96
N GLU A 90 10.44 -11.17 -2.55
CA GLU A 90 9.40 -12.01 -1.92
C GLU A 90 9.78 -12.44 -0.50
N HIS A 91 11.04 -12.86 -0.31
CA HIS A 91 11.53 -13.23 1.01
C HIS A 91 11.49 -12.06 1.99
N ASN A 92 11.98 -10.88 1.56
CA ASN A 92 12.02 -9.67 2.40
C ASN A 92 10.62 -9.20 2.81
N GLU A 93 9.67 -9.15 1.85
CA GLU A 93 8.28 -8.77 2.11
C GLU A 93 7.62 -9.68 3.13
N ARG A 94 7.75 -11.00 2.93
CA ARG A 94 7.19 -12.01 3.83
C ARG A 94 7.84 -11.99 5.21
N GLN A 95 9.16 -11.77 5.26
CA GLN A 95 9.87 -11.69 6.52
C GLN A 95 9.52 -10.41 7.27
N LEU A 96 9.63 -9.24 6.61
CA LEU A 96 9.40 -7.95 7.24
C LEU A 96 7.96 -7.79 7.74
N PHE A 97 6.98 -8.16 6.91
CA PHE A 97 5.58 -7.95 7.27
C PHE A 97 4.95 -9.18 7.92
N GLY A 98 5.32 -10.39 7.52
CA GLY A 98 4.70 -11.61 8.03
C GLY A 98 5.29 -12.14 9.33
N GLU A 99 6.61 -12.16 9.46
CA GLU A 99 7.30 -12.90 10.51
C GLU A 99 8.31 -12.10 11.34
N ASP A 100 8.47 -10.80 11.13
CA ASP A 100 9.49 -10.05 11.87
C ASP A 100 9.28 -10.21 13.38
N LEU A 101 10.30 -10.78 14.05
CA LEU A 101 10.26 -11.08 15.48
C LEU A 101 10.30 -9.80 16.34
N GLU A 102 10.69 -8.68 15.79
CA GLU A 102 10.81 -7.38 16.47
C GLU A 102 9.57 -6.49 16.26
N ILE A 103 8.73 -6.83 15.30
CA ILE A 103 7.52 -6.07 14.94
C ILE A 103 6.27 -6.81 15.42
N ASP A 104 5.41 -6.13 16.17
CA ASP A 104 4.08 -6.64 16.56
C ASP A 104 3.01 -6.34 15.50
N GLY A 105 3.28 -5.41 14.58
CA GLY A 105 2.36 -5.08 13.53
C GLY A 105 2.73 -3.81 12.74
N VAL A 106 1.93 -3.54 11.72
CA VAL A 106 1.95 -2.29 10.96
C VAL A 106 0.67 -1.51 11.25
N ILE A 107 0.81 -0.35 11.88
CA ILE A 107 -0.33 0.52 12.19
C ILE A 107 -0.79 1.25 10.94
N LYS A 108 0.16 1.66 10.09
CA LYS A 108 -0.12 2.44 8.90
C LYS A 108 0.94 2.22 7.82
N PHE A 109 0.48 2.02 6.59
CA PHE A 109 1.29 2.19 5.39
C PHE A 109 0.49 3.02 4.39
N ALA A 110 0.98 4.20 4.03
CA ALA A 110 0.30 5.12 3.13
C ALA A 110 1.30 6.08 2.47
N ALA A 111 0.86 6.80 1.45
CA ALA A 111 1.57 7.98 0.99
C ALA A 111 1.34 9.14 1.97
N LYS A 112 2.40 9.87 2.33
CA LYS A 112 2.32 11.11 3.10
C LYS A 112 1.48 12.13 2.31
N GLU A 113 0.63 12.86 3.01
CA GLU A 113 -0.28 13.83 2.41
C GLU A 113 0.45 14.80 1.48
N GLY A 114 -0.09 14.99 0.26
CA GLY A 114 0.44 15.90 -0.75
C GLY A 114 1.68 15.39 -1.49
N THR A 115 2.19 14.19 -1.20
CA THR A 115 3.40 13.66 -1.86
C THR A 115 3.14 12.63 -2.95
N LEU A 116 1.92 12.06 -3.01
CA LEU A 116 1.59 11.05 -4.01
C LEU A 116 1.45 11.68 -5.40
N ASN A 117 2.27 11.20 -6.32
CA ASN A 117 2.20 11.51 -7.73
C ASN A 117 2.00 10.22 -8.53
N VAL A 118 1.02 10.22 -9.45
CA VAL A 118 0.68 9.07 -10.29
C VAL A 118 0.73 9.51 -11.75
N ALA A 119 1.65 8.94 -12.51
CA ALA A 119 1.77 9.16 -13.95
C ALA A 119 1.44 7.87 -14.70
N VAL A 120 0.48 7.93 -15.63
CA VAL A 120 0.10 6.79 -16.47
C VAL A 120 0.51 7.04 -17.92
N TYR A 121 1.16 6.06 -18.51
CA TYR A 121 1.63 6.08 -19.89
C TYR A 121 0.90 5.01 -20.69
N TYR A 122 0.40 5.38 -21.87
CA TYR A 122 -0.26 4.47 -22.82
C TYR A 122 -1.44 3.66 -22.22
N GLY A 123 -1.95 4.06 -21.05
CA GLY A 123 -3.04 3.37 -20.36
C GLY A 123 -2.68 2.02 -19.73
N ASN A 124 -1.42 1.60 -19.77
CA ASN A 124 -0.97 0.27 -19.31
C ASN A 124 0.37 0.26 -18.57
N VAL A 125 1.03 1.37 -18.42
CA VAL A 125 2.23 1.56 -17.59
C VAL A 125 1.96 2.71 -16.62
N ALA A 126 2.28 2.54 -15.35
CA ALA A 126 2.12 3.58 -14.36
C ALA A 126 3.33 3.68 -13.45
N ASN A 127 3.70 4.91 -13.11
CA ASN A 127 4.74 5.22 -12.15
C ASN A 127 4.12 5.99 -10.99
N LEU A 128 4.24 5.44 -9.78
CA LEU A 128 3.85 6.08 -8.53
C LEU A 128 5.11 6.53 -7.80
N THR A 129 5.12 7.77 -7.34
CA THR A 129 6.18 8.30 -6.47
C THR A 129 5.56 8.99 -5.28
N PHE A 130 6.10 8.74 -4.10
CA PHE A 130 5.62 9.34 -2.85
C PHE A 130 6.65 9.26 -1.73
N ILE A 131 6.43 10.01 -0.67
CA ILE A 131 7.06 9.79 0.62
C ILE A 131 6.14 8.88 1.42
N SER A 132 6.65 7.79 1.98
CA SER A 132 5.85 6.91 2.82
C SER A 132 5.51 7.56 4.16
N ASP A 133 4.28 7.31 4.64
CA ASP A 133 3.88 7.48 6.03
C ASP A 133 3.69 6.07 6.58
N PHE A 134 4.77 5.51 7.11
CA PHE A 134 4.85 4.13 7.54
C PHE A 134 5.06 4.08 9.04
N ILE A 135 4.14 3.46 9.79
CA ILE A 135 4.17 3.35 11.24
C ILE A 135 4.17 1.87 11.62
N LEU A 136 5.27 1.45 12.21
CA LEU A 136 5.48 0.11 12.76
C LEU A 136 5.21 0.11 14.27
N LEU A 137 4.71 -1.00 14.79
CA LEU A 137 4.67 -1.26 16.22
C LEU A 137 5.82 -2.21 16.58
N HIS A 138 6.89 -1.65 17.12
CA HIS A 138 8.06 -2.42 17.54
C HIS A 138 7.90 -2.89 18.99
N LYS A 139 8.28 -4.14 19.29
CA LYS A 139 8.09 -4.78 20.61
C LYS A 139 8.78 -4.04 21.75
N GLU A 140 9.97 -3.51 21.50
CA GLU A 140 10.78 -2.84 22.51
C GLU A 140 10.55 -1.31 22.51
N TYR A 141 10.44 -0.70 21.33
CA TYR A 141 10.45 0.78 21.20
C TYR A 141 9.07 1.39 20.98
N GLY A 142 8.01 0.57 20.88
CA GLY A 142 6.66 1.06 20.60
C GLY A 142 6.49 1.52 19.15
N GLU A 143 5.78 2.63 18.94
CA GLU A 143 5.55 3.17 17.60
C GLU A 143 6.83 3.76 16.99
N ILE A 144 7.23 3.24 15.84
CA ILE A 144 8.33 3.77 15.03
C ILE A 144 7.77 4.27 13.70
N ARG A 145 8.04 5.53 13.38
CA ARG A 145 7.70 6.12 12.08
C ARG A 145 8.90 6.07 11.14
N VAL A 146 8.67 5.54 9.93
CA VAL A 146 9.66 5.43 8.86
C VAL A 146 9.17 6.21 7.65
N GLU A 147 9.98 7.12 7.14
CA GLU A 147 9.71 7.84 5.91
C GLU A 147 10.76 7.45 4.85
N ASN A 148 10.29 6.94 3.71
CA ASN A 148 11.12 6.62 2.55
C ASN A 148 10.62 7.36 1.33
N LEU A 149 11.53 7.73 0.44
CA LEU A 149 11.22 8.07 -0.94
C LEU A 149 10.92 6.76 -1.66
N ILE A 150 9.71 6.62 -2.18
CA ILE A 150 9.25 5.39 -2.84
C ILE A 150 8.93 5.66 -4.30
N THR A 151 9.38 4.77 -5.17
CA THR A 151 8.96 4.69 -6.56
C THR A 151 8.47 3.28 -6.85
N LEU A 152 7.24 3.17 -7.35
CA LEU A 152 6.61 1.92 -7.75
C LEU A 152 6.28 1.99 -9.25
N LEU A 153 6.80 1.07 -10.04
CA LEU A 153 6.48 0.94 -11.45
C LEU A 153 5.52 -0.23 -11.67
N PHE A 154 4.36 0.08 -12.24
CA PHE A 154 3.33 -0.90 -12.57
C PHE A 154 3.18 -1.09 -14.07
N VAL A 155 2.85 -2.31 -14.47
CA VAL A 155 2.46 -2.66 -15.83
C VAL A 155 1.13 -3.41 -15.79
N LYS A 156 0.18 -3.03 -16.65
CA LYS A 156 -1.09 -3.74 -16.79
C LYS A 156 -0.92 -4.96 -17.68
N THR A 157 -1.07 -6.14 -17.07
CA THR A 157 -0.92 -7.43 -17.76
C THR A 157 -2.19 -8.25 -17.57
N ARG A 158 -2.82 -8.69 -18.66
CA ARG A 158 -4.07 -9.48 -18.65
C ARG A 158 -5.20 -8.81 -17.88
N GLY A 159 -5.25 -7.48 -17.89
CA GLY A 159 -6.27 -6.69 -17.20
C GLY A 159 -5.94 -6.31 -15.75
N GLU A 160 -4.85 -6.83 -15.17
CA GLU A 160 -4.41 -6.56 -13.81
C GLU A 160 -3.16 -5.68 -13.79
N TRP A 161 -3.07 -4.76 -12.84
CA TRP A 161 -1.88 -3.99 -12.59
C TRP A 161 -0.91 -4.79 -11.70
N LYS A 162 0.34 -4.92 -12.14
CA LYS A 162 1.38 -5.67 -11.44
C LYS A 162 2.62 -4.80 -11.25
N LEU A 163 3.21 -4.85 -10.07
CA LEU A 163 4.52 -4.25 -9.77
C LEU A 163 5.61 -4.98 -10.55
N VAL A 164 6.43 -4.23 -11.25
CA VAL A 164 7.59 -4.72 -12.01
C VAL A 164 8.90 -4.15 -11.50
N HIS A 165 8.84 -3.07 -10.73
CA HIS A 165 10.00 -2.46 -10.10
C HIS A 165 9.61 -1.65 -8.87
N GLU A 166 10.45 -1.70 -7.86
CA GLU A 166 10.34 -0.92 -6.63
C GLU A 166 11.67 -0.24 -6.29
N HIS A 167 11.57 0.95 -5.73
CA HIS A 167 12.72 1.64 -5.15
C HIS A 167 12.32 2.30 -3.84
N HIS A 168 13.08 1.99 -2.79
CA HIS A 168 12.92 2.53 -1.45
C HIS A 168 14.24 3.15 -1.00
N SER A 169 14.23 4.42 -0.64
CA SER A 169 15.40 5.09 -0.06
C SER A 169 14.97 5.96 1.12
N PRO A 170 15.75 5.97 2.22
CA PRO A 170 15.45 6.78 3.39
C PRO A 170 15.37 8.27 3.03
N VAL A 171 14.41 8.97 3.61
CA VAL A 171 14.39 10.42 3.61
C VAL A 171 15.50 10.89 4.54
N HIS A 172 16.55 11.51 3.98
CA HIS A 172 17.57 12.13 4.81
C HIS A 172 16.98 13.33 5.54
N GLN A 173 16.76 13.19 6.84
CA GLN A 173 16.59 14.36 7.69
C GLN A 173 17.94 15.07 7.72
N SER A 174 18.03 16.23 7.08
CA SER A 174 19.15 17.14 7.35
C SER A 174 19.13 17.42 8.84
N LEU A 175 20.18 17.01 9.56
CA LEU A 175 20.40 17.46 10.92
C LEU A 175 20.54 18.97 10.81
N VAL A 176 19.46 19.70 11.08
CA VAL A 176 19.55 21.12 11.34
C VAL A 176 20.26 21.18 12.68
N ALA A 177 21.57 21.49 12.64
CA ALA A 177 22.31 21.82 13.83
C ALA A 177 21.64 23.05 14.45
N GLU A 178 21.03 22.88 15.63
CA GLU A 178 20.59 23.98 16.49
C GLU A 178 21.79 24.76 17.02
#